data_ea456c898ad249992895adeb37d2271f
#
_entry.id   ea456c898ad249992895adeb37d2271f
#
_cell.length_a   1.000
_cell.length_b   1.000
_cell.length_c   1.000
_cell.angle_alpha   90.00
_cell.angle_beta   90.00
_cell.angle_gamma   90.00
#
_symmetry.space_group_name_H-M   'P 1'
#
loop_
_entity.id
_entity.type
_entity.pdbx_description
1 polymer ?
#
loop_
_entity_poly.entity_id
_entity_poly.type
_entity_poly.pdbx_seq_one_letter_code
_entity_poly.pdbx_strand_id
1 'polypeptide(L)'
;MKKTFTFIFACIAAMTAMAQSDGSTVSWGLNGTGTEADPYIISTAADFAAMANNCNADHKGTGEYFKMTNDIDFGGSEASPTQLPAIGKDGNAQITKIAYGFDGTFDGAGHTISGIYHTENGNNAEGKYNALFGCIDKNGVVKNIVFSENNHITSYNYVGSIASL
;
A
#
# COMPACT_ATOMS: atom_id res chain seq x y z
N MET A 1 -26.79 62.74 6.70
CA MET A 1 -26.33 61.75 5.71
C MET A 1 -25.77 60.51 6.45
N LYS A 2 -26.54 59.43 6.51
CA LYS A 2 -26.12 58.16 7.14
C LYS A 2 -25.48 57.27 6.06
N LYS A 3 -24.20 56.96 6.21
CA LYS A 3 -23.51 56.02 5.32
C LYS A 3 -23.72 54.61 5.85
N THR A 4 -24.48 53.81 5.09
CA THR A 4 -24.68 52.38 5.35
C THR A 4 -23.51 51.61 4.74
N PHE A 5 -22.74 50.93 5.58
CA PHE A 5 -21.69 49.99 5.14
C PHE A 5 -22.33 48.63 4.99
N THR A 6 -22.38 48.12 3.74
CA THR A 6 -22.82 46.77 3.45
C THR A 6 -21.59 45.84 3.49
N PHE A 7 -21.53 44.95 4.49
CA PHE A 7 -20.54 43.86 4.54
C PHE A 7 -21.02 42.73 3.63
N ILE A 8 -20.28 42.49 2.55
CA ILE A 8 -20.48 41.31 1.73
C ILE A 8 -19.69 40.19 2.38
N PHE A 9 -20.38 39.21 2.98
CA PHE A 9 -19.79 37.95 3.47
C PHE A 9 -19.61 37.05 2.27
N ALA A 10 -18.35 36.91 1.78
CA ALA A 10 -18.01 35.91 0.80
C ALA A 10 -17.95 34.57 1.52
N CYS A 11 -18.98 33.74 1.35
CA CYS A 11 -18.98 32.36 1.81
C CYS A 11 -18.11 31.54 0.86
N ILE A 12 -16.84 31.33 1.24
CA ILE A 12 -15.98 30.36 0.55
C ILE A 12 -16.47 28.97 0.98
N ALA A 13 -17.26 28.34 0.13
CA ALA A 13 -17.57 26.92 0.25
C ALA A 13 -16.29 26.15 -0.04
N ALA A 14 -15.59 25.69 1.00
CA ALA A 14 -14.59 24.67 0.87
C ALA A 14 -15.30 23.39 0.39
N MET A 15 -15.18 23.08 -0.88
CA MET A 15 -15.51 21.76 -1.40
C MET A 15 -14.46 20.78 -0.86
N THR A 16 -14.76 20.15 0.27
CA THR A 16 -14.08 18.93 0.66
C THR A 16 -14.44 17.87 -0.37
N ALA A 17 -13.49 17.51 -1.22
CA ALA A 17 -13.60 16.31 -2.03
C ALA A 17 -13.70 15.15 -1.05
N MET A 18 -14.89 14.65 -0.83
CA MET A 18 -15.10 13.39 -0.14
C MET A 18 -14.55 12.32 -1.07
N ALA A 19 -13.41 11.72 -0.69
CA ALA A 19 -13.00 10.47 -1.29
C ALA A 19 -14.18 9.50 -1.16
N GLN A 20 -14.65 8.99 -2.29
CA GLN A 20 -15.77 8.06 -2.31
C GLN A 20 -15.22 6.72 -1.85
N SER A 21 -15.29 6.45 -0.55
CA SER A 21 -15.09 5.12 0.01
C SER A 21 -16.07 4.16 -0.66
N ASP A 22 -15.62 2.98 -1.04
CA ASP A 22 -16.41 1.91 -1.64
C ASP A 22 -17.51 1.35 -0.72
N GLY A 23 -17.80 2.03 0.39
CA GLY A 23 -18.81 1.64 1.35
C GLY A 23 -18.37 0.57 2.35
N SER A 24 -17.16 0.06 2.24
CA SER A 24 -16.52 -0.83 3.21
C SER A 24 -15.79 0.00 4.26
N THR A 25 -16.27 0.02 5.49
CA THR A 25 -15.53 0.59 6.63
C THR A 25 -14.43 -0.39 7.04
N VAL A 26 -13.36 -0.46 6.26
CA VAL A 26 -12.21 -1.27 6.61
C VAL A 26 -11.47 -0.60 7.74
N SER A 27 -11.31 -1.30 8.85
CA SER A 27 -10.37 -0.88 9.87
C SER A 27 -8.98 -1.39 9.48
N TRP A 28 -8.12 -0.51 8.99
CA TRP A 28 -6.74 -0.87 8.67
C TRP A 28 -5.91 -1.19 9.91
N GLY A 29 -6.38 -0.81 11.12
CA GLY A 29 -5.61 -0.94 12.35
C GLY A 29 -4.38 -0.03 12.40
N LEU A 30 -4.35 1.00 11.54
CA LEU A 30 -3.25 1.95 11.37
C LEU A 30 -3.66 3.33 11.90
N ASN A 31 -2.68 4.15 12.24
CA ASN A 31 -2.90 5.55 12.56
C ASN A 31 -3.15 6.35 11.29
N GLY A 32 -3.99 7.40 11.37
CA GLY A 32 -4.40 8.23 10.24
C GLY A 32 -5.81 7.90 9.75
N THR A 33 -6.31 8.67 8.80
CA THR A 33 -7.65 8.54 8.23
C THR A 33 -7.64 8.07 6.77
N GLY A 34 -6.46 7.82 6.20
CA GLY A 34 -6.29 7.35 4.82
C GLY A 34 -6.51 8.42 3.75
N THR A 35 -6.64 9.69 4.14
CA THR A 35 -6.72 10.80 3.19
C THR A 35 -5.33 11.29 2.80
N GLU A 36 -5.22 12.05 1.71
CA GLU A 36 -3.94 12.66 1.30
C GLU A 36 -3.36 13.59 2.38
N ALA A 37 -4.23 14.31 3.12
CA ALA A 37 -3.83 15.22 4.20
C ALA A 37 -3.49 14.49 5.50
N ASP A 38 -4.04 13.29 5.72
CA ASP A 38 -3.85 12.45 6.92
C ASP A 38 -3.76 10.98 6.49
N PRO A 39 -2.65 10.56 5.86
CA PRO A 39 -2.48 9.21 5.35
C PRO A 39 -2.38 8.17 6.47
N TYR A 40 -2.71 6.93 6.18
CA TYR A 40 -2.39 5.81 7.06
C TYR A 40 -0.87 5.69 7.24
N ILE A 41 -0.43 5.62 8.49
CA ILE A 41 0.99 5.60 8.85
C ILE A 41 1.52 4.16 8.89
N ILE A 42 2.61 3.96 8.17
CA ILE A 42 3.38 2.71 8.15
C ILE A 42 4.74 2.99 8.79
N SER A 43 4.90 2.61 10.04
CA SER A 43 6.10 2.87 10.83
C SER A 43 6.87 1.62 11.24
N THR A 44 6.24 0.45 11.11
CA THR A 44 6.79 -0.85 11.50
C THR A 44 6.50 -1.94 10.48
N ALA A 45 7.22 -3.06 10.55
CA ALA A 45 6.93 -4.25 9.77
C ALA A 45 5.51 -4.81 10.05
N ALA A 46 5.00 -4.62 11.28
CA ALA A 46 3.64 -5.03 11.65
C ALA A 46 2.58 -4.17 10.97
N ASP A 47 2.79 -2.84 10.85
CA ASP A 47 1.89 -1.94 10.13
C ASP A 47 1.84 -2.33 8.63
N PHE A 48 3.01 -2.63 8.07
CA PHE A 48 3.10 -3.07 6.68
C PHE A 48 2.36 -4.40 6.46
N ALA A 49 2.50 -5.36 7.38
CA ALA A 49 1.78 -6.63 7.32
C ALA A 49 0.27 -6.44 7.47
N ALA A 50 -0.18 -5.52 8.33
CA ALA A 50 -1.60 -5.18 8.46
C ALA A 50 -2.16 -4.61 7.16
N MET A 51 -1.44 -3.69 6.52
CA MET A 51 -1.80 -3.16 5.19
C MET A 51 -1.89 -4.29 4.16
N ALA A 52 -0.87 -5.16 4.07
CA ALA A 52 -0.85 -6.26 3.11
C ALA A 52 -2.02 -7.23 3.30
N ASN A 53 -2.31 -7.61 4.55
CA ASN A 53 -3.41 -8.51 4.88
C ASN A 53 -4.77 -7.93 4.49
N ASN A 54 -5.00 -6.65 4.77
CA ASN A 54 -6.24 -5.97 4.40
C ASN A 54 -6.38 -5.83 2.88
N CYS A 55 -5.31 -5.43 2.16
CA CYS A 55 -5.33 -5.39 0.71
C CYS A 55 -5.67 -6.75 0.10
N ASN A 56 -5.11 -7.82 0.67
CA ASN A 56 -5.34 -9.19 0.19
C ASN A 56 -6.70 -9.77 0.58
N ALA A 57 -7.46 -9.10 1.44
CA ALA A 57 -8.82 -9.44 1.85
C ALA A 57 -9.91 -8.62 1.15
N ASP A 58 -9.72 -8.27 -0.11
CA ASP A 58 -10.63 -7.48 -0.98
C ASP A 58 -10.65 -5.96 -0.77
N HIS A 59 -9.73 -5.41 0.00
CA HIS A 59 -9.73 -3.97 0.34
C HIS A 59 -8.69 -3.16 -0.42
N LYS A 60 -8.48 -3.33 -1.63
CA LYS A 60 -7.51 -2.72 -2.56
C LYS A 60 -6.86 -1.37 -2.17
N GLY A 61 -7.35 -0.69 -1.16
CA GLY A 61 -6.92 0.66 -0.76
C GLY A 61 -7.35 1.74 -1.75
N THR A 62 -8.42 1.51 -2.51
CA THR A 62 -8.89 2.45 -3.54
C THR A 62 -9.18 3.83 -2.97
N GLY A 63 -8.46 4.84 -3.47
CA GLY A 63 -8.57 6.23 -3.03
C GLY A 63 -7.93 6.51 -1.68
N GLU A 64 -7.29 5.55 -1.04
CA GLU A 64 -6.62 5.70 0.24
C GLU A 64 -5.12 5.98 0.08
N TYR A 65 -4.56 6.65 1.08
CA TYR A 65 -3.17 7.07 1.11
C TYR A 65 -2.46 6.42 2.29
N PHE A 66 -1.28 5.86 2.02
CA PHE A 66 -0.38 5.22 2.99
C PHE A 66 0.98 5.90 2.92
N LYS A 67 1.61 6.12 4.06
CA LYS A 67 2.90 6.80 4.12
C LYS A 67 3.84 6.16 5.13
N MET A 68 5.05 5.85 4.70
CA MET A 68 6.12 5.46 5.62
C MET A 68 6.62 6.67 6.42
N THR A 69 6.95 6.44 7.69
CA THR A 69 7.55 7.44 8.58
C THR A 69 8.88 7.01 9.15
N ASN A 70 9.28 5.77 8.93
CA ASN A 70 10.51 5.17 9.40
C ASN A 70 11.06 4.19 8.35
N ASP A 71 12.36 3.94 8.40
CA ASP A 71 12.94 2.78 7.75
C ASP A 71 12.37 1.50 8.39
N ILE A 72 12.09 0.50 7.58
CA ILE A 72 11.50 -0.76 8.02
C ILE A 72 12.46 -1.89 7.73
N ASP A 73 12.88 -2.59 8.77
CA ASP A 73 13.63 -3.84 8.67
C ASP A 73 12.71 -5.01 9.05
N PHE A 74 12.54 -5.95 8.13
CA PHE A 74 11.74 -7.16 8.35
C PHE A 74 12.51 -8.25 9.09
N GLY A 75 13.82 -8.08 9.30
CA GLY A 75 14.65 -9.00 10.07
C GLY A 75 14.82 -10.40 9.47
N GLY A 76 14.46 -10.59 8.22
CA GLY A 76 14.55 -11.87 7.54
C GLY A 76 15.98 -12.25 7.20
N SER A 77 16.24 -13.57 7.18
CA SER A 77 17.51 -14.17 6.78
C SER A 77 17.25 -15.56 6.20
N GLU A 78 18.29 -16.20 5.63
CA GLU A 78 18.20 -17.58 5.16
C GLU A 78 17.79 -18.55 6.28
N ALA A 79 18.28 -18.32 7.49
CA ALA A 79 17.97 -19.17 8.65
C ALA A 79 16.58 -18.88 9.23
N SER A 80 16.03 -17.67 8.96
CA SER A 80 14.72 -17.21 9.44
C SER A 80 14.03 -16.43 8.33
N PRO A 81 13.45 -17.09 7.32
CA PRO A 81 12.80 -16.41 6.20
C PRO A 81 11.62 -15.57 6.65
N THR A 82 11.47 -14.40 6.05
CA THR A 82 10.33 -13.52 6.27
C THR A 82 9.13 -14.01 5.45
N GLN A 83 8.04 -14.33 6.14
CA GLN A 83 6.76 -14.63 5.47
C GLN A 83 6.01 -13.33 5.23
N LEU A 84 6.47 -12.52 4.27
CA LEU A 84 5.78 -11.28 3.92
C LEU A 84 4.76 -11.55 2.82
N PRO A 85 3.47 -11.39 3.09
CA PRO A 85 2.48 -11.44 2.01
C PRO A 85 2.71 -10.24 1.07
N ALA A 86 2.90 -10.49 -0.21
CA ALA A 86 2.92 -9.42 -1.19
C ALA A 86 1.61 -8.62 -1.14
N ILE A 87 1.69 -7.29 -1.23
CA ILE A 87 0.52 -6.43 -1.24
C ILE A 87 -0.15 -6.53 -2.61
N GLY A 88 -1.45 -6.81 -2.60
CA GLY A 88 -2.18 -7.07 -3.83
C GLY A 88 -1.77 -8.42 -4.44
N LYS A 89 -2.68 -9.36 -4.48
CA LYS A 89 -2.47 -10.66 -5.11
C LYS A 89 -3.49 -10.90 -6.20
N ASP A 90 -3.09 -11.68 -7.19
CA ASP A 90 -4.06 -12.20 -8.16
C ASP A 90 -4.97 -13.25 -7.47
N GLY A 91 -6.26 -13.00 -7.49
CA GLY A 91 -7.27 -13.92 -6.94
C GLY A 91 -7.45 -15.20 -7.74
N ASN A 92 -6.74 -15.36 -8.84
CA ASN A 92 -6.79 -16.56 -9.67
C ASN A 92 -5.47 -16.72 -10.42
N ALA A 93 -4.90 -17.90 -10.43
CA ALA A 93 -3.64 -18.26 -11.08
C ALA A 93 -3.54 -17.97 -12.61
N GLN A 94 -4.50 -17.24 -13.14
CA GLN A 94 -4.53 -16.80 -14.54
C GLN A 94 -4.45 -15.28 -14.59
N ILE A 95 -3.43 -14.78 -15.24
CA ILE A 95 -3.05 -13.37 -15.49
C ILE A 95 -4.21 -12.46 -15.98
N THR A 96 -5.38 -12.99 -16.24
CA THR A 96 -6.51 -12.28 -16.87
C THR A 96 -7.47 -11.58 -15.89
N LYS A 97 -7.28 -11.76 -14.58
CA LYS A 97 -8.13 -11.12 -13.56
C LYS A 97 -7.29 -10.65 -12.39
N ILE A 98 -6.81 -9.42 -12.45
CA ILE A 98 -6.27 -8.68 -11.31
C ILE A 98 -7.44 -8.36 -10.38
N ALA A 99 -7.85 -9.33 -9.55
CA ALA A 99 -9.00 -9.14 -8.69
C ALA A 99 -8.67 -8.30 -7.46
N TYR A 100 -7.41 -8.28 -7.02
CA TYR A 100 -6.99 -7.72 -5.73
C TYR A 100 -5.71 -6.88 -5.82
N GLY A 101 -5.44 -6.27 -6.95
CA GLY A 101 -4.32 -5.34 -7.11
C GLY A 101 -4.45 -4.15 -6.16
N PHE A 102 -3.33 -3.67 -5.65
CA PHE A 102 -3.30 -2.43 -4.87
C PHE A 102 -3.73 -1.24 -5.73
N ASP A 103 -4.74 -0.51 -5.31
CA ASP A 103 -5.36 0.61 -6.06
C ASP A 103 -5.32 1.95 -5.29
N GLY A 104 -4.51 2.01 -4.23
CA GLY A 104 -4.27 3.20 -3.41
C GLY A 104 -2.98 3.93 -3.78
N THR A 105 -2.59 4.89 -2.93
CA THR A 105 -1.31 5.58 -3.01
C THR A 105 -0.42 5.17 -1.84
N PHE A 106 0.74 4.58 -2.11
CA PHE A 106 1.78 4.29 -1.13
C PHE A 106 2.99 5.18 -1.36
N ASP A 107 3.32 5.99 -0.36
CA ASP A 107 4.48 6.87 -0.36
C ASP A 107 5.52 6.39 0.65
N GLY A 108 6.64 5.87 0.17
CA GLY A 108 7.78 5.47 1.00
C GLY A 108 8.50 6.64 1.67
N ALA A 109 8.21 7.89 1.25
CA ALA A 109 8.79 9.12 1.78
C ALA A 109 10.34 9.15 1.80
N GLY A 110 10.99 8.33 0.99
CA GLY A 110 12.44 8.17 0.94
C GLY A 110 13.01 7.19 1.98
N HIS A 111 12.14 6.53 2.75
CA HIS A 111 12.56 5.52 3.72
C HIS A 111 12.94 4.20 3.07
N THR A 112 13.81 3.47 3.77
CA THR A 112 14.37 2.20 3.31
C THR A 112 13.54 1.01 3.78
N ILE A 113 13.34 0.04 2.91
CA ILE A 113 12.83 -1.29 3.22
C ILE A 113 13.97 -2.31 3.11
N SER A 114 14.21 -3.06 4.17
CA SER A 114 15.29 -4.03 4.29
C SER A 114 14.86 -5.31 4.98
N GLY A 115 15.72 -6.32 4.96
CA GLY A 115 15.52 -7.58 5.69
C GLY A 115 14.36 -8.43 5.19
N ILE A 116 13.93 -8.27 3.95
CA ILE A 116 13.02 -9.22 3.32
C ILE A 116 13.84 -10.41 2.86
N TYR A 117 13.53 -11.59 3.39
CA TYR A 117 14.08 -12.85 2.90
C TYR A 117 12.92 -13.79 2.59
N HIS A 118 12.52 -13.83 1.33
CA HIS A 118 11.40 -14.63 0.87
C HIS A 118 11.85 -15.57 -0.25
N THR A 119 11.74 -16.87 0.00
CA THR A 119 12.09 -17.91 -0.98
C THR A 119 10.88 -18.82 -1.19
N GLU A 120 10.44 -18.92 -2.41
CA GLU A 120 9.39 -19.85 -2.82
C GLU A 120 9.98 -20.88 -3.78
N ASN A 121 10.00 -22.13 -3.35
CA ASN A 121 10.53 -23.27 -4.12
C ASN A 121 9.42 -24.16 -4.69
N GLY A 122 8.16 -23.77 -4.63
CA GLY A 122 7.01 -24.60 -4.95
C GLY A 122 6.22 -24.15 -6.16
N ASN A 123 5.56 -25.13 -6.80
CA ASN A 123 4.65 -24.94 -7.92
C ASN A 123 3.28 -24.39 -7.49
N ASN A 124 3.20 -23.73 -6.34
CA ASN A 124 1.94 -23.26 -5.77
C ASN A 124 1.47 -21.98 -6.49
N ALA A 125 0.18 -21.91 -6.74
CA ALA A 125 -0.45 -20.71 -7.32
C ALA A 125 -0.20 -19.45 -6.47
N GLU A 126 0.04 -19.61 -5.17
CA GLU A 126 0.29 -18.54 -4.23
C GLU A 126 1.69 -17.94 -4.30
N GLY A 127 2.69 -18.69 -4.79
CA GLY A 127 4.09 -18.25 -4.93
C GLY A 127 4.45 -17.66 -6.28
N LYS A 128 3.49 -17.30 -7.11
CA LYS A 128 3.76 -16.87 -8.48
C LYS A 128 4.18 -15.41 -8.61
N TYR A 129 3.82 -14.57 -7.66
CA TYR A 129 4.02 -13.12 -7.73
C TYR A 129 4.68 -12.64 -6.44
N ASN A 130 6.01 -12.80 -6.37
CA ASN A 130 6.77 -12.38 -5.21
C ASN A 130 7.46 -11.05 -5.45
N ALA A 131 6.99 -10.05 -4.76
CA ALA A 131 7.52 -8.70 -4.69
C ALA A 131 6.94 -8.02 -3.45
N LEU A 132 7.36 -6.80 -3.16
CA LEU A 132 6.71 -5.98 -2.13
C LEU A 132 5.23 -5.76 -2.47
N PHE A 133 4.93 -5.43 -3.74
CA PHE A 133 3.59 -5.40 -4.31
C PHE A 133 3.47 -6.53 -5.33
N GLY A 134 2.62 -7.51 -5.06
CA GLY A 134 2.38 -8.62 -5.99
C GLY A 134 1.70 -8.13 -7.25
N CYS A 135 0.75 -7.20 -7.11
CA CYS A 135 0.06 -6.56 -8.21
C CYS A 135 -0.35 -5.13 -7.85
N ILE A 136 -0.16 -4.20 -8.77
CA ILE A 136 -0.63 -2.82 -8.67
C ILE A 136 -1.73 -2.62 -9.73
N ASP A 137 -2.93 -2.21 -9.29
CA ASP A 137 -4.06 -1.95 -10.20
C ASP A 137 -3.88 -0.59 -10.90
N LYS A 138 -4.74 -0.30 -11.85
CA LYS A 138 -4.64 0.85 -12.79
C LYS A 138 -4.54 2.23 -12.14
N ASN A 139 -5.08 2.42 -10.94
CA ASN A 139 -5.00 3.69 -10.21
C ASN A 139 -3.97 3.62 -9.06
N GLY A 140 -3.37 2.46 -8.82
CA GLY A 140 -2.38 2.26 -7.78
C GLY A 140 -1.11 3.08 -8.04
N VAL A 141 -0.62 3.75 -7.02
CA VAL A 141 0.61 4.55 -7.06
C VAL A 141 1.54 4.09 -5.95
N VAL A 142 2.76 3.69 -6.34
CA VAL A 142 3.83 3.37 -5.40
C VAL A 142 5.02 4.27 -5.72
N LYS A 143 5.48 5.03 -4.74
CA LYS A 143 6.51 6.05 -4.96
C LYS A 143 7.47 6.20 -3.78
N ASN A 144 8.65 6.77 -4.04
CA ASN A 144 9.62 7.21 -3.04
C ASN A 144 10.08 6.09 -2.08
N ILE A 145 10.18 4.84 -2.54
CA ILE A 145 10.70 3.72 -1.76
C ILE A 145 12.19 3.55 -2.06
N VAL A 146 12.99 3.35 -1.03
CA VAL A 146 14.37 2.84 -1.14
C VAL A 146 14.35 1.36 -0.79
N PHE A 147 14.73 0.50 -1.75
CA PHE A 147 14.78 -0.94 -1.56
C PHE A 147 16.22 -1.36 -1.32
N SER A 148 16.53 -1.89 -0.12
CA SER A 148 17.89 -2.28 0.24
C SER A 148 18.40 -3.46 -0.58
N GLU A 149 19.70 -3.47 -0.86
CA GLU A 149 20.40 -4.60 -1.48
C GLU A 149 20.36 -5.89 -0.63
N ASN A 150 20.12 -5.77 0.67
CA ASN A 150 20.00 -6.91 1.59
C ASN A 150 18.66 -7.66 1.47
N ASN A 151 17.75 -7.19 0.64
CA ASN A 151 16.51 -7.93 0.39
C ASN A 151 16.77 -9.10 -0.56
N HIS A 152 16.21 -10.26 -0.22
CA HIS A 152 16.31 -11.47 -1.02
C HIS A 152 14.90 -11.99 -1.32
N ILE A 153 14.48 -11.91 -2.59
CA ILE A 153 13.18 -12.40 -3.03
C ILE A 153 13.37 -13.35 -4.20
N THR A 154 12.86 -14.55 -4.07
CA THR A 154 12.80 -15.52 -5.17
C THR A 154 11.39 -16.01 -5.41
N SER A 155 11.07 -16.37 -6.64
CA SER A 155 9.76 -16.89 -7.03
C SER A 155 9.91 -17.92 -8.14
N TYR A 156 8.92 -18.79 -8.26
CA TYR A 156 8.88 -19.78 -9.33
C TYR A 156 8.67 -19.15 -10.72
N ASN A 157 7.82 -18.14 -10.83
CA ASN A 157 7.46 -17.54 -12.13
C ASN A 157 7.72 -16.04 -12.23
N TYR A 158 7.16 -15.24 -11.33
CA TYR A 158 7.23 -13.78 -11.41
C TYR A 158 7.86 -13.23 -10.16
N VAL A 159 8.96 -12.49 -10.33
CA VAL A 159 9.65 -11.83 -9.23
C VAL A 159 9.98 -10.40 -9.60
N GLY A 160 9.78 -9.50 -8.65
CA GLY A 160 10.17 -8.11 -8.74
C GLY A 160 10.63 -7.59 -7.39
N SER A 161 11.40 -6.53 -7.35
CA SER A 161 11.76 -5.88 -6.08
C SER A 161 10.57 -5.12 -5.52
N ILE A 162 9.96 -4.26 -6.33
CA ILE A 162 8.84 -3.41 -5.91
C ILE A 162 7.51 -4.00 -6.35
N ALA A 163 7.37 -4.37 -7.61
CA ALA A 163 6.15 -4.98 -8.14
C ALA A 163 6.46 -6.13 -9.09
N SER A 164 5.58 -7.12 -9.17
CA SER A 164 5.69 -8.24 -10.11
C SER A 164 4.70 -8.11 -11.28
N LEU A 165 3.63 -7.33 -11.13
CA LEU A 165 2.64 -6.98 -12.17
C LEU A 165 2.15 -5.56 -12.00
#